data_5262157ec9bfdfb48c331bd2e83d562b
#
_entry.id   5262157ec9bfdfb48c331bd2e83d562b
#
_cell.length_a   1.000
_cell.length_b   1.000
_cell.length_c   1.000
_cell.angle_alpha   90.00
_cell.angle_beta   90.00
_cell.angle_gamma   90.00
#
_symmetry.space_group_name_H-M   'P 1'
#
loop_
_entity.id
_entity.type
_entity.pdbx_description
1 polymer ?
#
loop_
_entity_poly.entity_id
_entity_poly.type
_entity_poly.pdbx_seq_one_letter_code
_entity_poly.pdbx_strand_id
1 'polypeptide(L)'
;MERPAYLLEFEKPLRELEKQLESLHQQSLENNIDMAAELTAIEEKLDQTKREIYSNLSPWQRVQVARHPKRPYALDYVQALCTQFQELHGDRQYNDDQALIGGTALFDGQPVMIVAQQKGRDTKENIIRNFGMPQPEGYRKALRLMKLAEKFRSEEHTSELQSH
;
A
#
# COMPACT_ATOMS: atom_id res chain seq x y z
N MET A 1 -9.81 9.37 -18.31
CA MET A 1 -9.92 10.44 -17.28
C MET A 1 -9.11 9.98 -16.09
N GLU A 2 -7.93 10.52 -15.92
CA GLU A 2 -7.16 10.30 -14.69
C GLU A 2 -7.91 10.94 -13.52
N ARG A 3 -8.17 10.17 -12.47
CA ARG A 3 -8.75 10.73 -11.26
C ARG A 3 -7.77 11.75 -10.69
N PRO A 4 -8.25 12.96 -10.30
CA PRO A 4 -7.36 13.95 -9.72
C PRO A 4 -6.57 13.31 -8.56
N ALA A 5 -5.26 13.55 -8.54
CA ALA A 5 -4.41 13.00 -7.48
C ALA A 5 -4.98 13.48 -6.14
N TYR A 6 -5.37 12.52 -5.29
CA TYR A 6 -5.80 12.84 -3.93
C TYR A 6 -4.62 13.50 -3.21
N LEU A 7 -4.80 14.74 -2.81
CA LEU A 7 -3.76 15.56 -2.19
C LEU A 7 -4.20 15.91 -0.78
N LEU A 8 -3.33 15.63 0.19
CA LEU A 8 -3.53 16.08 1.55
C LEU A 8 -3.20 17.58 1.65
N GLU A 9 -3.94 18.32 2.48
CA GLU A 9 -3.76 19.78 2.56
C GLU A 9 -2.34 20.21 2.93
N PHE A 10 -1.70 19.48 3.81
CA PHE A 10 -0.32 19.75 4.23
C PHE A 10 0.74 19.38 3.19
N GLU A 11 0.37 18.66 2.13
CA GLU A 11 1.25 18.29 1.01
C GLU A 11 1.22 19.34 -0.13
N LYS A 12 0.37 20.38 -0.04
CA LYS A 12 0.28 21.43 -1.06
C LYS A 12 1.64 22.07 -1.43
N PRO A 13 2.53 22.39 -0.46
CA PRO A 13 3.85 22.95 -0.79
C PRO A 13 4.72 21.99 -1.63
N LEU A 14 4.63 20.68 -1.38
CA LEU A 14 5.35 19.67 -2.17
C LEU A 14 4.86 19.67 -3.61
N ARG A 15 3.55 19.70 -3.79
CA ARG A 15 2.94 19.72 -5.12
C ARG A 15 3.30 20.95 -5.95
N GLU A 16 3.46 22.08 -5.30
CA GLU A 16 3.90 23.31 -5.98
C GLU A 16 5.34 23.17 -6.47
N LEU A 17 6.22 22.61 -5.66
CA LEU A 17 7.62 22.31 -6.05
C LEU A 17 7.69 21.25 -7.15
N GLU A 18 6.90 20.18 -7.07
CA GLU A 18 6.81 19.16 -8.11
C GLU A 18 6.38 19.75 -9.46
N LYS A 19 5.38 20.65 -9.47
CA LYS A 19 4.95 21.34 -10.68
C LYS A 19 6.02 22.28 -11.25
N GLN A 20 6.77 22.97 -10.38
CA GLN A 20 7.88 23.79 -10.81
C GLN A 20 8.98 22.95 -11.45
N LEU A 21 9.31 21.81 -10.85
CA LEU A 21 10.27 20.86 -11.38
C LEU A 21 9.85 20.33 -12.75
N GLU A 22 8.60 19.92 -12.89
CA GLU A 22 8.04 19.42 -14.16
C GLU A 22 8.04 20.50 -15.25
N SER A 23 7.68 21.73 -14.90
CA SER A 23 7.72 22.88 -15.82
C SER A 23 9.14 23.21 -16.29
N LEU A 24 10.13 23.18 -15.39
CA LEU A 24 11.54 23.39 -15.75
C LEU A 24 12.09 22.27 -16.60
N HIS A 25 11.73 21.02 -16.33
CA HIS A 25 12.09 19.88 -17.18
C HIS A 25 11.56 20.05 -18.61
N GLN A 26 10.30 20.45 -18.75
CA GLN A 26 9.72 20.73 -20.07
C GLN A 26 10.43 21.87 -20.77
N GLN A 27 10.70 22.97 -20.08
CA GLN A 27 11.41 24.12 -20.66
C GLN A 27 12.85 23.79 -21.09
N SER A 28 13.55 22.96 -20.30
CA SER A 28 14.89 22.48 -20.65
C SER A 28 14.86 21.65 -21.93
N LEU A 29 13.87 20.78 -22.10
CA LEU A 29 13.70 19.96 -23.29
C LEU A 29 13.30 20.78 -24.53
N GLU A 30 12.35 21.72 -24.39
CA GLU A 30 11.83 22.51 -25.51
C GLU A 30 12.87 23.52 -26.04
N ASN A 31 13.63 24.15 -25.14
CA ASN A 31 14.58 25.21 -25.50
C ASN A 31 16.03 24.69 -25.65
N ASN A 32 16.27 23.42 -25.39
CA ASN A 32 17.59 22.79 -25.39
C ASN A 32 18.61 23.58 -24.54
N ILE A 33 18.15 24.11 -23.37
CA ILE A 33 18.95 24.88 -22.42
C ILE A 33 19.36 23.95 -21.28
N ASP A 34 20.64 24.01 -20.90
CA ASP A 34 21.12 23.31 -19.70
C ASP A 34 20.64 24.04 -18.44
N MET A 35 19.68 23.42 -17.74
CA MET A 35 19.10 23.90 -16.46
C MET A 35 19.43 22.93 -15.31
N ALA A 36 20.50 22.17 -15.40
CA ALA A 36 20.85 21.15 -14.43
C ALA A 36 21.01 21.70 -13.00
N ALA A 37 21.58 22.88 -12.86
CA ALA A 37 21.77 23.53 -11.56
C ALA A 37 20.43 23.94 -10.90
N GLU A 38 19.52 24.50 -11.67
CA GLU A 38 18.18 24.90 -11.22
C GLU A 38 17.32 23.68 -10.85
N LEU A 39 17.37 22.62 -11.64
CA LEU A 39 16.69 21.37 -11.38
C LEU A 39 17.18 20.75 -10.07
N THR A 40 18.51 20.64 -9.88
CA THR A 40 19.10 20.12 -8.65
C THR A 40 18.69 20.95 -7.42
N ALA A 41 18.69 22.28 -7.53
CA ALA A 41 18.29 23.14 -6.42
C ALA A 41 16.82 22.96 -6.01
N ILE A 42 15.93 22.73 -6.97
CA ILE A 42 14.51 22.45 -6.68
C ILE A 42 14.33 21.04 -6.12
N GLU A 43 15.05 20.04 -6.61
CA GLU A 43 15.02 18.68 -6.05
C GLU A 43 15.50 18.65 -4.59
N GLU A 44 16.59 19.34 -4.27
CA GLU A 44 17.07 19.48 -2.89
C GLU A 44 16.04 20.16 -1.99
N LYS A 45 15.42 21.24 -2.49
CA LYS A 45 14.37 21.95 -1.76
C LYS A 45 13.12 21.09 -1.56
N LEU A 46 12.74 20.27 -2.54
CA LEU A 46 11.65 19.31 -2.46
C LEU A 46 11.91 18.29 -1.37
N ASP A 47 13.10 17.72 -1.35
CA ASP A 47 13.50 16.72 -0.35
C ASP A 47 13.57 17.31 1.06
N GLN A 48 14.09 18.53 1.22
CA GLN A 48 14.11 19.22 2.50
C GLN A 48 12.69 19.49 3.00
N THR A 49 11.84 20.07 2.15
CA THR A 49 10.43 20.36 2.49
C THR A 49 9.66 19.08 2.85
N LYS A 50 9.92 17.99 2.13
CA LYS A 50 9.34 16.69 2.43
C LYS A 50 9.75 16.19 3.82
N ARG A 51 11.04 16.25 4.15
CA ARG A 51 11.54 15.85 5.48
C ARG A 51 10.94 16.72 6.58
N GLU A 52 10.86 18.03 6.40
CA GLU A 52 10.28 18.96 7.38
C GLU A 52 8.79 18.68 7.64
N ILE A 53 8.00 18.48 6.58
CA ILE A 53 6.57 18.17 6.70
C ILE A 53 6.36 16.82 7.40
N TYR A 54 7.02 15.75 6.92
CA TYR A 54 6.75 14.40 7.43
C TYR A 54 7.37 14.11 8.80
N SER A 55 8.40 14.86 9.23
CA SER A 55 8.92 14.78 10.60
C SER A 55 8.02 15.45 11.64
N ASN A 56 7.20 16.43 11.24
CA ASN A 56 6.38 17.26 12.15
C ASN A 56 4.87 17.02 11.98
N LEU A 57 4.45 15.85 11.50
CA LEU A 57 3.03 15.54 11.33
C LEU A 57 2.28 15.52 12.68
N SER A 58 1.14 16.22 12.73
CA SER A 58 0.19 16.09 13.83
C SER A 58 -0.42 14.67 13.87
N PRO A 59 -0.99 14.24 15.02
CA PRO A 59 -1.67 12.93 15.10
C PRO A 59 -2.72 12.73 14.02
N TRP A 60 -3.51 13.77 13.72
CA TRP A 60 -4.52 13.72 12.67
C TRP A 60 -3.92 13.56 11.27
N GLN A 61 -2.87 14.30 10.95
CA GLN A 61 -2.16 14.16 9.67
C GLN A 61 -1.56 12.77 9.49
N ARG A 62 -1.04 12.15 10.55
CA ARG A 62 -0.59 10.74 10.52
C ARG A 62 -1.72 9.79 10.16
N VAL A 63 -2.93 10.00 10.72
CA VAL A 63 -4.11 9.21 10.35
C VAL A 63 -4.49 9.43 8.87
N GLN A 64 -4.42 10.66 8.37
CA GLN A 64 -4.69 10.96 6.97
C GLN A 64 -3.71 10.26 6.03
N VAL A 65 -2.40 10.28 6.34
CA VAL A 65 -1.38 9.53 5.58
C VAL A 65 -1.64 8.02 5.65
N ALA A 66 -1.93 7.49 6.83
CA ALA A 66 -2.22 6.06 7.01
C ALA A 66 -3.45 5.59 6.23
N ARG A 67 -4.43 6.47 6.04
CA ARG A 67 -5.68 6.20 5.31
C ARG A 67 -5.70 6.75 3.89
N HIS A 68 -4.54 7.10 3.34
CA HIS A 68 -4.46 7.66 1.99
C HIS A 68 -5.03 6.68 0.94
N PRO A 69 -5.94 7.13 0.03
CA PRO A 69 -6.61 6.23 -0.94
C PRO A 69 -5.68 5.51 -1.91
N LYS A 70 -4.49 6.06 -2.16
CA LYS A 70 -3.46 5.45 -3.01
C LYS A 70 -2.47 4.57 -2.25
N ARG A 71 -2.66 4.39 -0.95
CA ARG A 71 -1.77 3.51 -0.18
C ARG A 71 -1.91 2.06 -0.67
N PRO A 72 -0.79 1.34 -0.81
CA PRO A 72 -0.84 -0.07 -1.16
C PRO A 72 -1.64 -0.88 -0.14
N TYR A 73 -2.41 -1.84 -0.62
CA TYR A 73 -3.13 -2.82 0.21
C TYR A 73 -2.38 -4.15 0.22
N ALA A 74 -2.84 -5.12 0.99
CA ALA A 74 -2.16 -6.40 1.17
C ALA A 74 -1.86 -7.11 -0.16
N LEU A 75 -2.81 -7.17 -1.09
CA LEU A 75 -2.60 -7.79 -2.40
C LEU A 75 -1.53 -7.08 -3.24
N ASP A 76 -1.39 -5.77 -3.12
CA ASP A 76 -0.34 -5.04 -3.85
C ASP A 76 1.06 -5.45 -3.35
N TYR A 77 1.21 -5.62 -2.03
CA TYR A 77 2.46 -6.13 -1.46
C TYR A 77 2.73 -7.58 -1.88
N VAL A 78 1.70 -8.42 -1.85
CA VAL A 78 1.84 -9.81 -2.31
C VAL A 78 2.30 -9.85 -3.77
N GLN A 79 1.69 -9.06 -4.63
CA GLN A 79 2.06 -9.00 -6.06
C GLN A 79 3.45 -8.41 -6.30
N ALA A 80 3.90 -7.46 -5.47
CA ALA A 80 5.19 -6.83 -5.63
C ALA A 80 6.36 -7.64 -5.05
N LEU A 81 6.12 -8.38 -3.97
CA LEU A 81 7.17 -9.05 -3.20
C LEU A 81 7.20 -10.57 -3.37
N CYS A 82 6.07 -11.18 -3.77
CA CYS A 82 5.94 -12.62 -3.82
C CYS A 82 5.69 -13.11 -5.25
N THR A 83 6.10 -14.34 -5.50
CA THR A 83 5.77 -15.07 -6.72
C THR A 83 4.91 -16.29 -6.40
N GLN A 84 4.20 -16.82 -7.41
CA GLN A 84 3.38 -18.04 -7.30
C GLN A 84 2.34 -17.97 -6.16
N PHE A 85 1.78 -16.79 -5.90
CA PHE A 85 0.72 -16.67 -4.89
C PHE A 85 -0.51 -17.48 -5.30
N GLN A 86 -0.93 -18.39 -4.42
CA GLN A 86 -2.14 -19.18 -4.58
C GLN A 86 -3.05 -18.98 -3.38
N GLU A 87 -4.16 -18.26 -3.60
CA GLU A 87 -5.13 -18.00 -2.55
C GLU A 87 -5.89 -19.26 -2.12
N LEU A 88 -6.06 -19.43 -0.82
CA LEU A 88 -6.77 -20.54 -0.20
C LEU A 88 -8.06 -20.04 0.46
N HIS A 89 -9.17 -20.28 -0.17
CA HIS A 89 -10.48 -19.81 0.23
C HIS A 89 -11.16 -20.63 1.33
N GLY A 90 -12.07 -19.97 2.05
CA GLY A 90 -13.01 -20.59 2.98
C GLY A 90 -12.43 -21.04 4.31
N ASP A 91 -13.30 -21.08 5.32
CA ASP A 91 -12.98 -21.56 6.67
C ASP A 91 -13.13 -23.08 6.83
N ARG A 92 -13.64 -23.78 5.81
CA ARG A 92 -13.96 -25.22 5.80
C ARG A 92 -15.06 -25.62 6.77
N GLN A 93 -15.89 -24.66 7.22
CA GLN A 93 -17.01 -24.89 8.12
C GLN A 93 -18.30 -24.27 7.62
N TYR A 94 -18.25 -22.98 7.24
CA TYR A 94 -19.43 -22.22 6.90
C TYR A 94 -19.30 -21.48 5.56
N ASN A 95 -18.34 -20.54 5.44
CA ASN A 95 -18.22 -19.69 4.26
C ASN A 95 -16.80 -19.19 4.04
N ASP A 96 -16.61 -18.41 2.97
CA ASP A 96 -15.40 -17.61 2.75
C ASP A 96 -15.64 -16.16 3.17
N ASP A 97 -14.58 -15.53 3.68
CA ASP A 97 -14.55 -14.11 3.98
C ASP A 97 -13.50 -13.43 3.11
N GLN A 98 -13.96 -12.55 2.21
CA GLN A 98 -13.10 -11.82 1.29
C GLN A 98 -12.41 -10.60 1.93
N ALA A 99 -12.80 -10.21 3.16
CA ALA A 99 -12.09 -9.21 3.93
C ALA A 99 -10.73 -9.71 4.44
N LEU A 100 -10.57 -11.04 4.52
CA LEU A 100 -9.34 -11.69 4.88
C LEU A 100 -8.87 -12.58 3.73
N ILE A 101 -7.70 -12.27 3.19
CA ILE A 101 -7.02 -13.07 2.17
C ILE A 101 -5.95 -13.94 2.82
N GLY A 102 -5.67 -15.07 2.22
CA GLY A 102 -4.55 -15.89 2.65
C GLY A 102 -4.27 -17.01 1.69
N GLY A 103 -3.01 -17.42 1.65
CA GLY A 103 -2.56 -18.45 0.71
C GLY A 103 -1.07 -18.69 0.78
N THR A 104 -0.61 -19.59 -0.06
CA THR A 104 0.81 -19.89 -0.21
C THR A 104 1.45 -19.02 -1.27
N ALA A 105 2.72 -18.66 -1.07
CA ALA A 105 3.51 -17.91 -2.04
C ALA A 105 4.99 -18.26 -1.90
N LEU A 106 5.80 -17.77 -2.83
CA LEU A 106 7.25 -17.75 -2.68
C LEU A 106 7.70 -16.30 -2.44
N PHE A 107 8.36 -16.07 -1.32
CA PHE A 107 9.02 -14.80 -0.98
C PHE A 107 10.53 -15.03 -1.02
N ASP A 108 11.22 -14.35 -1.91
CA ASP A 108 12.65 -14.57 -2.18
C ASP A 108 13.03 -16.07 -2.37
N GLY A 109 12.18 -16.80 -3.09
CA GLY A 109 12.34 -18.23 -3.34
C GLY A 109 11.96 -19.15 -2.17
N GLN A 110 11.63 -18.60 -1.00
CA GLN A 110 11.21 -19.37 0.18
C GLN A 110 9.69 -19.54 0.23
N PRO A 111 9.16 -20.73 0.54
CA PRO A 111 7.74 -20.94 0.67
C PRO A 111 7.20 -20.28 1.95
N VAL A 112 6.22 -19.38 1.78
CA VAL A 112 5.58 -18.66 2.88
C VAL A 112 4.07 -18.86 2.86
N MET A 113 3.46 -18.76 4.04
CA MET A 113 2.01 -18.63 4.19
C MET A 113 1.67 -17.18 4.48
N ILE A 114 0.84 -16.58 3.64
CA ILE A 114 0.39 -15.20 3.78
C ILE A 114 -1.02 -15.20 4.37
N VAL A 115 -1.24 -14.36 5.38
CA VAL A 115 -2.57 -14.06 5.94
C VAL A 115 -2.65 -12.55 6.15
N ALA A 116 -3.61 -11.89 5.51
CA ALA A 116 -3.71 -10.45 5.56
C ALA A 116 -5.16 -9.95 5.43
N GLN A 117 -5.43 -8.77 5.96
CA GLN A 117 -6.68 -8.05 5.72
C GLN A 117 -6.62 -7.31 4.39
N GLN A 118 -7.69 -7.38 3.62
CA GLN A 118 -7.82 -6.72 2.34
C GLN A 118 -9.06 -5.84 2.31
N LYS A 119 -8.86 -4.58 1.98
CA LYS A 119 -9.91 -3.60 1.74
C LYS A 119 -10.13 -3.41 0.24
N GLY A 120 -11.34 -3.01 -0.15
CA GLY A 120 -11.62 -2.66 -1.55
C GLY A 120 -11.13 -1.26 -1.92
N ARG A 121 -10.87 -1.05 -3.21
CA ARG A 121 -10.46 0.25 -3.75
C ARG A 121 -11.64 1.12 -4.18
N ASP A 122 -12.74 0.50 -4.53
CA ASP A 122 -13.98 1.16 -4.90
C ASP A 122 -15.14 0.72 -4.00
N THR A 123 -16.30 1.33 -4.18
CA THR A 123 -17.49 1.03 -3.37
C THR A 123 -17.96 -0.42 -3.53
N LYS A 124 -17.88 -0.97 -4.74
CA LYS A 124 -18.30 -2.35 -5.03
C LYS A 124 -17.40 -3.36 -4.33
N GLU A 125 -16.09 -3.19 -4.47
CA GLU A 125 -15.12 -4.04 -3.76
C GLU A 125 -15.22 -3.88 -2.24
N ASN A 126 -15.45 -2.67 -1.73
CA ASN A 126 -15.62 -2.44 -0.30
C ASN A 126 -16.83 -3.20 0.26
N ILE A 127 -17.95 -3.27 -0.47
CA ILE A 127 -19.12 -4.05 -0.07
C ILE A 127 -18.76 -5.55 -0.03
N ILE A 128 -18.12 -6.07 -1.08
CA ILE A 128 -17.71 -7.48 -1.18
C ILE A 128 -16.75 -7.87 -0.05
N ARG A 129 -15.81 -6.98 0.29
CA ARG A 129 -14.81 -7.20 1.34
C ARG A 129 -15.25 -6.66 2.71
N ASN A 130 -16.55 -6.43 2.90
CA ASN A 130 -17.11 -5.90 4.14
C ASN A 130 -16.30 -4.71 4.72
N PHE A 131 -15.87 -3.78 3.84
CA PHE A 131 -15.03 -2.63 4.19
C PHE A 131 -13.69 -2.99 4.87
N GLY A 132 -13.19 -4.20 4.66
CA GLY A 132 -11.99 -4.72 5.29
C GLY A 132 -12.19 -5.20 6.73
N MET A 133 -13.44 -5.38 7.16
CA MET A 133 -13.80 -5.89 8.49
C MET A 133 -14.05 -7.40 8.41
N PRO A 134 -13.16 -8.24 8.98
CA PRO A 134 -13.35 -9.68 8.94
C PRO A 134 -14.56 -10.14 9.72
N GLN A 135 -15.23 -11.12 9.19
CA GLN A 135 -16.31 -11.86 9.85
C GLN A 135 -15.75 -13.08 10.62
N PRO A 136 -16.56 -13.78 11.44
CA PRO A 136 -16.09 -14.95 12.19
C PRO A 136 -15.42 -16.03 11.33
N GLU A 137 -15.91 -16.24 10.10
CA GLU A 137 -15.33 -17.17 9.13
C GLU A 137 -13.95 -16.71 8.65
N GLY A 138 -13.67 -15.41 8.57
CA GLY A 138 -12.36 -14.87 8.29
C GLY A 138 -11.33 -15.25 9.35
N TYR A 139 -11.68 -15.11 10.61
CA TYR A 139 -10.81 -15.54 11.72
C TYR A 139 -10.56 -17.06 11.71
N ARG A 140 -11.59 -17.87 11.42
CA ARG A 140 -11.43 -19.32 11.29
C ARG A 140 -10.56 -19.70 10.09
N LYS A 141 -10.71 -18.99 8.96
CA LYS A 141 -9.84 -19.11 7.78
C LYS A 141 -8.38 -18.80 8.14
N ALA A 142 -8.13 -17.69 8.83
CA ALA A 142 -6.79 -17.32 9.29
C ALA A 142 -6.17 -18.42 10.16
N LEU A 143 -6.88 -18.87 11.20
CA LEU A 143 -6.42 -19.95 12.07
C LEU A 143 -6.13 -21.25 11.31
N ARG A 144 -6.99 -21.60 10.34
CA ARG A 144 -6.78 -22.76 9.49
C ARG A 144 -5.47 -22.66 8.69
N LEU A 145 -5.20 -21.48 8.10
CA LEU A 145 -4.00 -21.24 7.32
C LEU A 145 -2.75 -21.27 8.19
N MET A 146 -2.78 -20.67 9.38
CA MET A 146 -1.68 -20.74 10.35
C MET A 146 -1.36 -22.17 10.75
N LYS A 147 -2.39 -22.99 11.07
CA LYS A 147 -2.20 -24.43 11.36
C LYS A 147 -1.64 -25.21 10.16
N LEU A 148 -2.00 -24.79 8.95
CA LEU A 148 -1.46 -25.40 7.73
C LEU A 148 0.02 -25.04 7.57
N ALA A 149 0.39 -23.77 7.82
CA ALA A 149 1.77 -23.30 7.81
C ALA A 149 2.63 -24.08 8.81
N GLU A 150 2.17 -24.18 10.06
CA GLU A 150 2.84 -24.95 11.12
C GLU A 150 3.07 -26.41 10.70
N LYS A 151 2.05 -27.06 10.14
CA LYS A 151 2.13 -28.44 9.68
C LYS A 151 3.20 -28.66 8.60
N PHE A 152 3.35 -27.71 7.69
CA PHE A 152 4.32 -27.77 6.59
C PHE A 152 5.65 -27.07 6.92
N ARG A 153 5.82 -26.56 8.13
CA ARG A 153 7.01 -25.83 8.60
C ARG A 153 7.41 -24.68 7.68
N SER A 154 6.42 -23.99 7.08
CA SER A 154 6.68 -22.74 6.41
C SER A 154 7.04 -21.66 7.44
N GLU A 155 7.97 -20.77 7.12
CA GLU A 155 8.29 -19.65 8.01
C GLU A 155 7.07 -18.73 8.12
N GLU A 156 6.65 -18.42 9.36
CA GLU A 156 5.57 -17.48 9.63
C GLU A 156 6.16 -16.08 9.73
N HIS A 157 6.08 -15.31 8.66
CA HIS A 157 6.26 -13.87 8.73
C HIS A 157 4.90 -13.21 8.95
N THR A 158 4.56 -12.94 10.19
CA THR A 158 3.39 -12.16 10.56
C THR A 158 3.70 -10.69 10.33
N SER A 159 3.43 -10.17 9.15
CA SER A 159 3.36 -8.71 8.99
C SER A 159 2.02 -8.25 9.52
N GLU A 160 1.96 -7.85 10.78
CA GLU A 160 0.85 -7.08 11.32
C GLU A 160 0.81 -5.72 10.64
N LEU A 161 0.14 -5.62 9.51
CA LEU A 161 -0.36 -4.36 9.01
C LEU A 161 -1.61 -4.00 9.83
N GLN A 162 -1.38 -3.62 11.10
CA GLN A 162 -2.42 -3.02 11.90
C GLN A 162 -2.82 -1.70 11.25
N SER A 163 -3.96 -1.72 10.57
CA SER A 163 -4.70 -0.50 10.25
C SER A 163 -5.38 -0.01 11.54
N HIS A 164 -4.68 0.81 12.32
CA HIS A 164 -5.33 1.63 13.32
C HIS A 164 -6.15 2.73 12.67
#